data_82a4542bfe70be4099c2509241810ca0
#
_entry.id   82a4542bfe70be4099c2509241810ca0
#
_cell.length_a   1.000
_cell.length_b   1.000
_cell.length_c   1.000
_cell.angle_alpha   90.00
_cell.angle_beta   90.00
_cell.angle_gamma   90.00
#
_symmetry.space_group_name_H-M   'P 1'
#
loop_
_entity.id
_entity.type
_entity.pdbx_description
1 polymer ?
#
loop_
_entity_poly.entity_id
_entity_poly.type
_entity_poly.pdbx_seq_one_letter_code
_entity_poly.pdbx_strand_id
1 'polypeptide(L)'
;YLLATSLTNAALTMDIRLVELVSHLGQQLSEGEIIQLSNTNASDFSEAVYFDVIKKKTAALFSTAAAAGAKSVHSTDEIAKKAALIGELIGIAFQIKDDIFDYNASDELGKPTGNDMKEGKLTLPALYVLNTYQDSSMIDLALKIRALEASDEEIARFIDYVKQHGGLEYAS
;
A
#
# COMPACT_ATOMS: atom_id res chain seq x y z
N TYR A 1 -16.51 8.71 -9.42
CA TYR A 1 -17.30 7.98 -10.41
C TYR A 1 -17.29 6.47 -10.16
N LEU A 2 -16.11 5.81 -10.18
CA LEU A 2 -16.00 4.34 -10.05
C LEU A 2 -16.65 3.78 -8.77
N LEU A 3 -16.41 4.39 -7.61
CA LEU A 3 -17.00 3.95 -6.34
C LEU A 3 -18.54 4.05 -6.37
N ALA A 4 -19.08 5.16 -6.87
CA ALA A 4 -20.52 5.34 -6.99
C ALA A 4 -21.14 4.32 -7.95
N THR A 5 -20.48 4.04 -9.08
CA THR A 5 -20.91 3.03 -10.04
C THR A 5 -20.88 1.62 -9.45
N SER A 6 -19.84 1.29 -8.68
CA SER A 6 -19.73 0.00 -7.97
C SER A 6 -20.86 -0.19 -6.96
N LEU A 7 -21.19 0.84 -6.17
CA LEU A 7 -22.31 0.83 -5.24
C LEU A 7 -23.66 0.65 -5.96
N THR A 8 -23.86 1.37 -7.07
CA THR A 8 -25.07 1.22 -7.88
C THR A 8 -25.22 -0.19 -8.41
N ASN A 9 -24.14 -0.77 -8.96
CA ASN A 9 -24.18 -2.16 -9.45
C ASN A 9 -24.42 -3.17 -8.32
N ALA A 10 -23.81 -2.98 -7.15
CA ALA A 10 -24.09 -3.81 -5.99
C ALA A 10 -25.57 -3.73 -5.57
N ALA A 11 -26.15 -2.53 -5.56
CA ALA A 11 -27.57 -2.34 -5.24
C ALA A 11 -28.50 -3.02 -6.26
N LEU A 12 -28.15 -3.01 -7.55
CA LEU A 12 -28.93 -3.66 -8.62
C LEU A 12 -28.97 -5.20 -8.47
N THR A 13 -28.04 -5.80 -7.73
CA THR A 13 -28.10 -7.25 -7.43
C THR A 13 -29.21 -7.61 -6.47
N MET A 14 -29.79 -6.65 -5.76
CA MET A 14 -30.77 -6.85 -4.67
C MET A 14 -30.23 -7.70 -3.51
N ASP A 15 -28.91 -7.91 -3.44
CA ASP A 15 -28.25 -8.64 -2.35
C ASP A 15 -27.59 -7.63 -1.40
N ILE A 16 -28.21 -7.45 -0.23
CA ILE A 16 -27.74 -6.50 0.79
C ILE A 16 -26.31 -6.80 1.25
N ARG A 17 -25.89 -8.08 1.23
CA ARG A 17 -24.53 -8.48 1.64
C ARG A 17 -23.45 -7.93 0.71
N LEU A 18 -23.76 -7.83 -0.60
CA LEU A 18 -22.85 -7.20 -1.57
C LEU A 18 -22.81 -5.68 -1.40
N VAL A 19 -23.95 -5.06 -1.09
CA VAL A 19 -24.00 -3.62 -0.79
C VAL A 19 -23.17 -3.30 0.45
N GLU A 20 -23.29 -4.09 1.52
CA GLU A 20 -22.49 -3.94 2.74
C GLU A 20 -20.98 -4.06 2.46
N LEU A 21 -20.55 -5.06 1.68
CA LEU A 21 -19.15 -5.25 1.32
C LEU A 21 -18.57 -4.04 0.57
N VAL A 22 -19.27 -3.54 -0.44
CA VAL A 22 -18.79 -2.39 -1.23
C VAL A 22 -18.82 -1.10 -0.42
N SER A 23 -19.81 -0.93 0.47
CA SER A 23 -19.87 0.23 1.37
C SER A 23 -18.73 0.22 2.38
N HIS A 24 -18.43 -0.93 2.98
CA HIS A 24 -17.31 -1.10 3.91
C HIS A 24 -15.97 -0.88 3.21
N LEU A 25 -15.81 -1.35 1.96
CA LEU A 25 -14.63 -1.05 1.16
C LEU A 25 -14.42 0.45 0.99
N GLY A 26 -15.48 1.22 0.66
CA GLY A 26 -15.40 2.67 0.53
C GLY A 26 -14.92 3.36 1.82
N GLN A 27 -15.39 2.87 2.97
CA GLN A 27 -14.94 3.35 4.28
C GLN A 27 -13.45 3.03 4.50
N GLN A 28 -13.01 1.80 4.27
CA GLN A 28 -11.60 1.40 4.44
C GLN A 28 -10.65 2.21 3.56
N LEU A 29 -11.02 2.42 2.28
CA LEU A 29 -10.22 3.24 1.36
C LEU A 29 -10.06 4.67 1.88
N SER A 30 -11.14 5.28 2.39
CA SER A 30 -11.11 6.63 2.96
C SER A 30 -10.27 6.71 4.24
N GLU A 31 -10.40 5.73 5.13
CA GLU A 31 -9.58 5.64 6.35
C GLU A 31 -8.09 5.46 6.01
N GLY A 32 -7.76 4.59 5.05
CA GLY A 32 -6.38 4.38 4.60
C GLY A 32 -5.75 5.66 4.05
N GLU A 33 -6.52 6.45 3.29
CA GLU A 33 -6.06 7.75 2.78
C GLU A 33 -5.78 8.74 3.92
N ILE A 34 -6.69 8.84 4.90
CA ILE A 34 -6.52 9.72 6.06
C ILE A 34 -5.28 9.32 6.86
N ILE A 35 -5.06 8.02 7.11
CA ILE A 35 -3.88 7.52 7.82
C ILE A 35 -2.61 7.89 7.06
N GLN A 36 -2.57 7.67 5.75
CA GLN A 36 -1.42 8.00 4.92
C GLN A 36 -1.09 9.49 4.97
N LEU A 37 -2.08 10.37 4.82
CA LEU A 37 -1.90 11.83 4.90
C LEU A 37 -1.43 12.28 6.28
N SER A 38 -1.96 11.69 7.35
CA SER A 38 -1.55 12.02 8.72
C SER A 38 -0.09 11.63 9.01
N ASN A 39 0.41 10.57 8.38
CA ASN A 39 1.77 10.07 8.59
C ASN A 39 2.83 10.73 7.71
N THR A 40 2.45 11.51 6.71
CA THR A 40 3.41 12.25 5.88
C THR A 40 4.29 13.19 6.72
N ASN A 41 3.77 13.73 7.81
CA ASN A 41 4.48 14.64 8.72
C ASN A 41 5.05 13.95 9.98
N ALA A 42 4.91 12.63 10.13
CA ALA A 42 5.40 11.93 11.30
C ALA A 42 6.91 11.68 11.19
N SER A 43 7.64 11.90 12.28
CA SER A 43 9.06 11.51 12.40
C SER A 43 9.24 10.01 12.72
N ASP A 44 8.13 9.28 12.78
CA ASP A 44 8.08 7.84 13.05
C ASP A 44 8.13 7.05 11.73
N PHE A 45 9.00 6.04 11.66
CA PHE A 45 9.17 5.13 10.52
C PHE A 45 8.50 3.77 10.78
N SER A 46 7.26 3.79 11.24
CA SER A 46 6.52 2.60 11.68
C SER A 46 6.10 1.70 10.52
N GLU A 47 6.62 0.47 10.50
CA GLU A 47 6.15 -0.58 9.59
C GLU A 47 4.68 -0.96 9.86
N ALA A 48 4.23 -0.90 11.11
CA ALA A 48 2.84 -1.20 11.46
C ALA A 48 1.87 -0.23 10.78
N VAL A 49 2.22 1.05 10.72
CA VAL A 49 1.45 2.07 10.00
C VAL A 49 1.48 1.82 8.49
N TYR A 50 2.63 1.48 7.93
CA TYR A 50 2.74 1.10 6.52
C TYR A 50 1.80 -0.07 6.18
N PHE A 51 1.82 -1.15 6.98
CA PHE A 51 0.93 -2.29 6.75
C PHE A 51 -0.55 -1.93 6.90
N ASP A 52 -0.92 -1.06 7.85
CA ASP A 52 -2.31 -0.61 7.99
C ASP A 52 -2.77 0.19 6.75
N VAL A 53 -1.91 1.05 6.22
CA VAL A 53 -2.19 1.81 4.99
C VAL A 53 -2.39 0.88 3.80
N ILE A 54 -1.45 -0.03 3.52
CA ILE A 54 -1.57 -0.90 2.34
C ILE A 54 -2.72 -1.90 2.45
N LYS A 55 -3.06 -2.34 3.65
CA LYS A 55 -4.25 -3.16 3.89
C LYS A 55 -5.52 -2.42 3.51
N LYS A 56 -5.67 -1.18 3.96
CA LYS A 56 -6.87 -0.39 3.72
C LYS A 56 -6.96 0.16 2.30
N LYS A 57 -5.85 0.61 1.71
CA LYS A 57 -5.85 1.24 0.37
C LYS A 57 -5.80 0.24 -0.79
N THR A 58 -5.14 -0.89 -0.61
CA THR A 58 -4.93 -1.86 -1.70
C THR A 58 -5.54 -3.22 -1.37
N ALA A 59 -5.15 -3.86 -0.27
CA ALA A 59 -5.58 -5.22 0.02
C ALA A 59 -7.08 -5.33 0.29
N ALA A 60 -7.73 -4.31 0.85
CA ALA A 60 -9.16 -4.29 1.06
C ALA A 60 -9.97 -4.50 -0.23
N LEU A 61 -9.50 -3.97 -1.37
CA LEU A 61 -10.15 -4.19 -2.67
C LEU A 61 -10.08 -5.67 -3.09
N PHE A 62 -8.91 -6.28 -2.99
CA PHE A 62 -8.72 -7.72 -3.30
C PHE A 62 -9.56 -8.60 -2.38
N SER A 63 -9.55 -8.31 -1.08
CA SER A 63 -10.34 -8.98 -0.06
C SER A 63 -11.83 -8.91 -0.36
N THR A 64 -12.33 -7.71 -0.62
CA THR A 64 -13.75 -7.46 -0.93
C THR A 64 -14.17 -8.14 -2.23
N ALA A 65 -13.35 -8.09 -3.28
CA ALA A 65 -13.65 -8.74 -4.56
C ALA A 65 -13.73 -10.26 -4.41
N ALA A 66 -12.81 -10.87 -3.66
CA ALA A 66 -12.80 -12.31 -3.39
C ALA A 66 -14.03 -12.74 -2.54
N ALA A 67 -14.36 -11.96 -1.51
CA ALA A 67 -15.55 -12.21 -0.68
C ALA A 67 -16.85 -12.08 -1.49
N ALA A 68 -16.95 -11.04 -2.32
CA ALA A 68 -18.11 -10.82 -3.17
C ALA A 68 -18.30 -11.96 -4.19
N GLY A 69 -17.20 -12.41 -4.81
CA GLY A 69 -17.23 -13.57 -5.71
C GLY A 69 -17.73 -14.85 -5.02
N ALA A 70 -17.25 -15.12 -3.81
CA ALA A 70 -17.73 -16.26 -3.03
C ALA A 70 -19.22 -16.13 -2.67
N LYS A 71 -19.65 -14.94 -2.23
CA LYS A 71 -21.06 -14.70 -1.85
C LYS A 71 -22.03 -14.76 -3.04
N SER A 72 -21.59 -14.36 -4.23
CA SER A 72 -22.41 -14.35 -5.44
C SER A 72 -22.87 -15.76 -5.87
N VAL A 73 -22.11 -16.79 -5.50
CA VAL A 73 -22.47 -18.21 -5.74
C VAL A 73 -23.09 -18.86 -4.50
N HIS A 74 -23.60 -18.06 -3.57
CA HIS A 74 -24.25 -18.52 -2.34
C HIS A 74 -23.40 -19.44 -1.46
N SER A 75 -22.07 -19.22 -1.44
CA SER A 75 -21.19 -19.97 -0.53
C SER A 75 -21.50 -19.67 0.94
N THR A 76 -21.00 -20.53 1.83
CA THR A 76 -21.11 -20.30 3.27
C THR A 76 -20.28 -19.08 3.70
N ASP A 77 -20.65 -18.46 4.82
CA ASP A 77 -19.87 -17.33 5.38
C ASP A 77 -18.42 -17.72 5.71
N GLU A 78 -18.19 -18.97 6.08
CA GLU A 78 -16.83 -19.49 6.31
C GLU A 78 -15.99 -19.46 5.03
N ILE A 79 -16.55 -19.91 3.91
CA ILE A 79 -15.87 -19.87 2.59
C ILE A 79 -15.63 -18.44 2.17
N ALA A 80 -16.61 -17.55 2.33
CA ALA A 80 -16.47 -16.14 2.00
C ALA A 80 -15.37 -15.45 2.83
N LYS A 81 -15.26 -15.77 4.14
CA LYS A 81 -14.18 -15.26 5.01
C LYS A 81 -12.80 -15.79 4.58
N LYS A 82 -12.70 -17.06 4.21
CA LYS A 82 -11.43 -17.61 3.68
C LYS A 82 -11.04 -16.96 2.36
N ALA A 83 -11.99 -16.74 1.47
CA ALA A 83 -11.76 -16.03 0.21
C ALA A 83 -11.27 -14.58 0.47
N ALA A 84 -11.92 -13.87 1.41
CA ALA A 84 -11.51 -12.54 1.83
C ALA A 84 -10.07 -12.51 2.34
N LEU A 85 -9.67 -13.44 3.20
CA LEU A 85 -8.30 -13.55 3.73
C LEU A 85 -7.28 -13.82 2.62
N ILE A 86 -7.59 -14.72 1.69
CA ILE A 86 -6.71 -14.98 0.54
C ILE A 86 -6.56 -13.71 -0.30
N GLY A 87 -7.67 -13.01 -0.58
CA GLY A 87 -7.63 -11.73 -1.29
C GLY A 87 -6.78 -10.69 -0.57
N GLU A 88 -6.92 -10.55 0.76
CA GLU A 88 -6.10 -9.63 1.56
C GLU A 88 -4.61 -9.93 1.43
N LEU A 89 -4.21 -11.20 1.60
CA LEU A 89 -2.81 -11.60 1.49
C LEU A 89 -2.22 -11.35 0.09
N ILE A 90 -2.99 -11.63 -0.96
CA ILE A 90 -2.60 -11.33 -2.34
C ILE A 90 -2.45 -9.82 -2.52
N GLY A 91 -3.37 -9.02 -2.00
CA GLY A 91 -3.32 -7.56 -2.12
C GLY A 91 -2.13 -6.94 -1.38
N ILE A 92 -1.76 -7.47 -0.19
CA ILE A 92 -0.56 -7.06 0.54
C ILE A 92 0.70 -7.41 -0.28
N ALA A 93 0.82 -8.66 -0.75
CA ALA A 93 1.96 -9.09 -1.55
C ALA A 93 2.08 -8.29 -2.86
N PHE A 94 0.95 -7.97 -3.49
CA PHE A 94 0.90 -7.13 -4.69
C PHE A 94 1.48 -5.73 -4.41
N GLN A 95 1.05 -5.08 -3.32
CA GLN A 95 1.52 -3.74 -2.98
C GLN A 95 3.01 -3.74 -2.64
N ILE A 96 3.47 -4.67 -1.79
CA ILE A 96 4.91 -4.79 -1.47
C ILE A 96 5.73 -4.98 -2.75
N LYS A 97 5.24 -5.79 -3.68
CA LYS A 97 5.92 -6.01 -4.95
C LYS A 97 5.97 -4.76 -5.83
N ASP A 98 4.90 -3.98 -5.88
CA ASP A 98 4.84 -2.70 -6.58
C ASP A 98 5.85 -1.71 -5.98
N ASP A 99 5.88 -1.62 -4.65
CA ASP A 99 6.82 -0.78 -3.90
C ASP A 99 8.30 -1.16 -4.18
N ILE A 100 8.62 -2.48 -4.25
CA ILE A 100 9.97 -2.96 -4.62
C ILE A 100 10.32 -2.53 -6.05
N PHE A 101 9.37 -2.56 -6.98
CA PHE A 101 9.62 -2.15 -8.36
C PHE A 101 9.99 -0.68 -8.48
N ASP A 102 9.49 0.20 -7.59
CA ASP A 102 9.84 1.62 -7.61
C ASP A 102 11.32 1.90 -7.32
N TYR A 103 12.03 0.95 -6.68
CA TYR A 103 13.48 1.03 -6.46
C TYR A 103 14.30 0.59 -7.67
N ASN A 104 13.75 -0.17 -8.59
CA ASN A 104 14.49 -0.73 -9.71
C ASN A 104 14.23 0.07 -11.00
N ALA A 105 15.31 0.63 -11.57
CA ALA A 105 15.24 1.16 -12.93
C ALA A 105 14.96 -0.01 -13.88
N SER A 106 13.81 -0.03 -14.53
CA SER A 106 13.58 -0.93 -15.65
C SER A 106 13.40 -0.10 -16.91
N ASP A 107 14.43 -0.10 -17.75
CA ASP A 107 14.34 0.46 -19.11
C ASP A 107 13.20 -0.19 -19.92
N GLU A 108 12.82 -1.43 -19.55
CA GLU A 108 11.73 -2.17 -20.18
C GLU A 108 10.33 -1.67 -19.85
N LEU A 109 10.12 -1.03 -18.69
CA LEU A 109 8.81 -0.56 -18.26
C LEU A 109 8.60 0.97 -18.42
N GLY A 110 9.66 1.69 -18.79
CA GLY A 110 9.59 3.15 -19.03
C GLY A 110 9.15 3.98 -17.81
N LYS A 111 9.19 3.40 -16.60
CA LYS A 111 8.83 4.10 -15.36
C LYS A 111 10.11 4.66 -14.72
N PRO A 112 10.13 5.96 -14.39
CA PRO A 112 11.21 6.53 -13.57
C PRO A 112 11.19 5.88 -12.18
N THR A 113 12.37 5.66 -11.58
CA THR A 113 12.52 5.15 -10.21
C THR A 113 12.26 6.23 -9.17
N GLY A 114 11.87 5.82 -7.97
CA GLY A 114 11.72 6.72 -6.83
C GLY A 114 10.49 7.60 -6.87
N ASN A 115 9.45 7.21 -7.62
CA ASN A 115 8.21 7.99 -7.68
C ASN A 115 7.52 8.10 -6.32
N ASP A 116 7.50 7.01 -5.53
CA ASP A 116 6.93 7.04 -4.18
C ASP A 116 7.67 8.06 -3.30
N MET A 117 8.99 8.12 -3.38
CA MET A 117 9.79 9.08 -2.64
C MET A 117 9.57 10.52 -3.13
N LYS A 118 9.39 10.74 -4.44
CA LYS A 118 9.01 12.05 -5.00
C LYS A 118 7.63 12.52 -4.52
N GLU A 119 6.78 11.59 -4.12
CA GLU A 119 5.48 11.86 -3.50
C GLU A 119 5.54 11.87 -1.96
N GLY A 120 6.75 11.83 -1.37
CA GLY A 120 6.96 11.88 0.08
C GLY A 120 6.65 10.56 0.80
N LYS A 121 6.54 9.46 0.06
CA LYS A 121 6.21 8.15 0.61
C LYS A 121 7.48 7.35 0.87
N LEU A 122 7.58 6.75 2.05
CA LEU A 122 8.61 5.78 2.41
C LEU A 122 7.96 4.41 2.56
N THR A 123 8.39 3.46 1.75
CA THR A 123 7.82 2.12 1.67
C THR A 123 8.65 1.12 2.46
N LEU A 124 8.20 -0.13 2.58
CA LEU A 124 8.77 -1.15 3.46
C LEU A 124 10.29 -1.29 3.38
N PRO A 125 10.95 -1.30 2.20
CA PRO A 125 12.41 -1.36 2.12
C PRO A 125 13.12 -0.22 2.87
N ALA A 126 12.63 1.01 2.71
CA ALA A 126 13.18 2.19 3.37
C ALA A 126 12.96 2.14 4.89
N LEU A 127 11.75 1.78 5.32
CA LEU A 127 11.41 1.69 6.74
C LEU A 127 12.28 0.69 7.48
N TYR A 128 12.51 -0.48 6.89
CA TYR A 128 13.40 -1.49 7.45
C TYR A 128 14.82 -0.96 7.67
N VAL A 129 15.40 -0.32 6.65
CA VAL A 129 16.78 0.17 6.72
C VAL A 129 16.91 1.31 7.74
N LEU A 130 15.97 2.25 7.77
CA LEU A 130 15.96 3.35 8.74
C LEU A 130 15.87 2.84 10.19
N ASN A 131 15.00 1.84 10.44
CA ASN A 131 14.82 1.26 11.77
C ASN A 131 16.02 0.42 12.22
N THR A 132 16.67 -0.26 11.27
CA THR A 132 17.76 -1.19 11.58
C THR A 132 19.08 -0.48 11.81
N TYR A 133 19.45 0.46 10.94
CA TYR A 133 20.79 1.08 10.96
C TYR A 133 20.82 2.40 11.71
N GLN A 134 19.70 3.09 11.85
CA GLN A 134 19.56 4.35 12.60
C GLN A 134 20.59 5.42 12.22
N ASP A 135 20.99 5.46 10.94
CA ASP A 135 21.94 6.46 10.41
C ASP A 135 21.29 7.85 10.41
N SER A 136 21.81 8.76 11.21
CA SER A 136 21.25 10.10 11.36
C SER A 136 21.18 10.89 10.04
N SER A 137 22.17 10.72 9.17
CA SER A 137 22.21 11.41 7.87
C SER A 137 21.12 10.89 6.92
N MET A 138 20.80 9.61 7.01
CA MET A 138 19.73 8.99 6.22
C MET A 138 18.35 9.26 6.83
N ILE A 139 18.25 9.35 8.15
CA ILE A 139 17.03 9.81 8.84
C ILE A 139 16.70 11.25 8.43
N ASP A 140 17.67 12.16 8.45
CA ASP A 140 17.46 13.54 8.02
C ASP A 140 17.03 13.62 6.55
N LEU A 141 17.63 12.79 5.70
CA LEU A 141 17.25 12.69 4.29
C LEU A 141 15.84 12.12 4.09
N ALA A 142 15.48 11.10 4.86
CA ALA A 142 14.13 10.54 4.85
C ALA A 142 13.06 11.57 5.27
N LEU A 143 13.37 12.42 6.25
CA LEU A 143 12.48 13.52 6.65
C LEU A 143 12.36 14.58 5.54
N LYS A 144 13.44 14.91 4.84
CA LYS A 144 13.38 15.78 3.65
C LYS A 144 12.52 15.19 2.53
N ILE A 145 12.63 13.86 2.30
CA ILE A 145 11.80 13.16 1.33
C ILE A 145 10.32 13.30 1.71
N ARG A 146 9.97 13.03 2.97
CA ARG A 146 8.59 13.21 3.45
C ARG A 146 8.07 14.63 3.32
N ALA A 147 8.95 15.62 3.54
CA ALA A 147 8.62 17.04 3.39
C ALA A 147 8.55 17.50 1.92
N LEU A 148 8.85 16.64 0.95
CA LEU A 148 8.97 16.97 -0.48
C LEU A 148 10.05 18.02 -0.77
N GLU A 149 11.12 18.04 0.04
CA GLU A 149 12.24 18.97 -0.04
C GLU A 149 13.52 18.34 -0.60
N ALA A 150 13.50 17.01 -0.87
CA ALA A 150 14.66 16.29 -1.38
C ALA A 150 14.80 16.47 -2.89
N SER A 151 16.05 16.66 -3.35
CA SER A 151 16.38 16.69 -4.78
C SER A 151 16.38 15.28 -5.39
N ASP A 152 16.33 15.18 -6.73
CA ASP A 152 16.42 13.90 -7.44
C ASP A 152 17.75 13.16 -7.12
N GLU A 153 18.87 13.89 -6.94
CA GLU A 153 20.15 13.31 -6.55
C GLU A 153 20.12 12.77 -5.11
N GLU A 154 19.46 13.48 -4.20
CA GLU A 154 19.27 13.03 -2.82
C GLU A 154 18.39 11.77 -2.75
N ILE A 155 17.32 11.71 -3.54
CA ILE A 155 16.48 10.52 -3.67
C ILE A 155 17.26 9.34 -4.23
N ALA A 156 18.05 9.55 -5.29
CA ALA A 156 18.89 8.49 -5.88
C ALA A 156 19.89 7.95 -4.85
N ARG A 157 20.57 8.83 -4.09
CA ARG A 157 21.47 8.43 -3.01
C ARG A 157 20.76 7.60 -1.93
N PHE A 158 19.55 7.99 -1.57
CA PHE A 158 18.76 7.25 -0.58
C PHE A 158 18.34 5.87 -1.10
N ILE A 159 17.92 5.76 -2.36
CA ILE A 159 17.61 4.48 -3.03
C ILE A 159 18.83 3.54 -3.00
N ASP A 160 20.01 4.05 -3.36
CA ASP A 160 21.25 3.26 -3.35
C ASP A 160 21.58 2.77 -1.94
N TYR A 161 21.41 3.62 -0.94
CA TYR A 161 21.59 3.25 0.46
C TYR A 161 20.65 2.12 0.88
N VAL A 162 19.36 2.22 0.55
CA VAL A 162 18.36 1.18 0.85
C VAL A 162 18.73 -0.15 0.21
N LYS A 163 19.17 -0.14 -1.06
CA LYS A 163 19.62 -1.34 -1.78
C LYS A 163 20.84 -1.98 -1.13
N GLN A 164 21.84 -1.18 -0.79
CA GLN A 164 23.11 -1.68 -0.21
C GLN A 164 22.93 -2.26 1.20
N HIS A 165 21.87 -1.87 1.91
CA HIS A 165 21.61 -2.27 3.29
C HIS A 165 20.49 -3.33 3.42
N GLY A 166 20.19 -4.05 2.33
CA GLY A 166 19.28 -5.20 2.37
C GLY A 166 17.79 -4.86 2.47
N GLY A 167 17.39 -3.62 2.16
CA GLY A 167 15.98 -3.22 2.23
C GLY A 167 15.09 -3.99 1.25
N LEU A 168 15.58 -4.28 0.04
CA LEU A 168 14.82 -5.03 -0.95
C LEU A 168 14.72 -6.52 -0.62
N GLU A 169 15.79 -7.10 -0.07
CA GLU A 169 15.83 -8.49 0.39
C GLU A 169 14.87 -8.71 1.55
N TYR A 170 14.77 -7.74 2.48
CA TYR A 170 13.82 -7.81 3.59
C TYR A 170 12.36 -7.81 3.10
N ALA A 171 12.04 -7.01 2.09
CA ALA A 171 10.69 -6.87 1.58
C ALA A 171 10.27 -7.99 0.59
N SER A 172 11.20 -8.83 0.12
CA SER A 172 10.97 -9.90 -0.88
C SER A 172 10.56 -11.21 -0.24
#